data_b333fa310158654b6f6ac6991b674431
#
_entry.id   b333fa310158654b6f6ac6991b674431
#
_cell.length_a   1.000
_cell.length_b   1.000
_cell.length_c   1.000
_cell.angle_alpha   90.00
_cell.angle_beta   90.00
_cell.angle_gamma   90.00
#
_symmetry.space_group_name_H-M   'P 1'
#
loop_
_entity.id
_entity.type
_entity.pdbx_description
1 polymer ?
#
loop_
_entity_poly.entity_id
_entity_poly.type
_entity_poly.pdbx_seq_one_letter_code
_entity_poly.pdbx_strand_id
1 'polypeptide(L)' 'MTQTVTAAYGSIDKAINAYDELVSEGYPREKLFLDRQTSEVKVIVPEASQPEAEAILNRHGPDDLSARPYETP' A
#
# COMPACT_ATOMS: atom_id res chain seq x y z
N MET A 1 4.15 4.37 16.07
CA MET A 1 2.70 4.33 15.77
C MET A 1 2.46 3.61 14.47
N THR A 2 1.31 3.00 14.34
CA THR A 2 0.94 2.30 13.11
C THR A 2 0.37 3.27 12.09
N GLN A 3 0.74 3.08 10.82
CA GLN A 3 0.30 3.95 9.73
C GLN A 3 -0.42 3.14 8.67
N THR A 4 -1.40 3.76 8.01
CA THR A 4 -2.00 3.21 6.79
C THR A 4 -1.46 3.99 5.61
N VAL A 5 -0.76 3.31 4.71
CA VAL A 5 -0.24 3.92 3.49
C VAL A 5 -1.16 3.52 2.35
N THR A 6 -1.66 4.51 1.61
CA THR A 6 -2.58 4.30 0.50
C THR A 6 -1.97 4.82 -0.78
N ALA A 7 -1.95 3.98 -1.81
CA ALA A 7 -1.50 4.37 -3.15
C ALA A 7 -2.64 4.18 -4.13
N ALA A 8 -2.95 5.23 -4.90
CA ALA A 8 -3.96 5.18 -5.95
C ALA A 8 -3.27 5.07 -7.29
N TYR A 9 -3.63 4.04 -8.06
CA TYR A 9 -3.00 3.79 -9.36
C TYR A 9 -3.99 4.09 -10.48
N GLY A 10 -3.45 4.46 -11.64
CA GLY A 10 -4.28 4.76 -12.80
C GLY A 10 -4.86 3.54 -13.48
N SER A 11 -4.40 2.34 -13.12
CA SER A 11 -4.93 1.09 -13.65
C SER A 11 -4.90 0.00 -12.61
N ILE A 12 -5.82 -0.95 -12.73
CA ILE A 12 -5.88 -2.08 -11.81
C ILE A 12 -4.64 -2.99 -11.97
N ASP A 13 -4.06 -3.06 -13.16
CA ASP A 13 -2.88 -3.87 -13.38
C ASP A 13 -1.71 -3.37 -12.55
N LYS A 14 -1.51 -2.05 -12.48
CA LYS A 14 -0.45 -1.47 -11.65
C LYS A 14 -0.71 -1.75 -10.17
N ALA A 15 -1.96 -1.63 -9.75
CA ALA A 15 -2.33 -1.89 -8.36
C ALA A 15 -2.06 -3.34 -7.99
N ILE A 16 -2.42 -4.28 -8.85
CA ILE A 16 -2.17 -5.70 -8.62
C ILE A 16 -0.67 -5.98 -8.51
N ASN A 17 0.13 -5.40 -9.41
CA ASN A 17 1.58 -5.59 -9.39
C ASN A 17 2.19 -5.06 -8.11
N ALA A 18 1.74 -3.89 -7.63
CA ALA A 18 2.23 -3.34 -6.37
C ALA A 18 1.84 -4.23 -5.19
N TYR A 19 0.60 -4.71 -5.18
CA TYR A 19 0.12 -5.61 -4.15
C TYR A 19 0.95 -6.89 -4.11
N ASP A 20 1.21 -7.47 -5.29
CA ASP A 20 1.99 -8.71 -5.39
C ASP A 20 3.42 -8.52 -4.89
N GLU A 21 4.03 -7.37 -5.17
CA GLU A 21 5.37 -7.09 -4.68
C GLU A 21 5.38 -6.99 -3.16
N LEU A 22 4.39 -6.35 -2.57
CA LEU A 22 4.30 -6.27 -1.11
C LEU A 22 4.19 -7.65 -0.47
N VAL A 23 3.39 -8.53 -1.07
CA VAL A 23 3.30 -9.92 -0.60
C VAL A 23 4.66 -10.61 -0.70
N SER A 24 5.37 -10.42 -1.81
CA SER A 24 6.70 -11.03 -2.02
C SER A 24 7.72 -10.52 -1.01
N GLU A 25 7.59 -9.27 -0.58
CA GLU A 25 8.52 -8.68 0.38
C GLU A 25 8.21 -9.07 1.82
N GLY A 26 7.17 -9.87 2.03
CA GLY A 26 6.87 -10.42 3.35
C GLY A 26 5.83 -9.67 4.16
N TYR A 27 5.14 -8.71 3.55
CA TYR A 27 4.06 -8.01 4.26
C TYR A 27 2.89 -8.96 4.48
N PRO A 28 2.31 -9.02 5.69
CA PRO A 28 1.19 -9.92 5.97
C PRO A 28 -0.03 -9.55 5.14
N ARG A 29 -0.69 -10.55 4.57
CA ARG A 29 -1.87 -10.31 3.73
C ARG A 29 -3.01 -9.68 4.51
N GLU A 30 -3.14 -9.95 5.80
CA GLU A 30 -4.17 -9.34 6.62
C GLU A 30 -3.95 -7.84 6.84
N LYS A 31 -2.77 -7.34 6.48
CA LYS A 31 -2.45 -5.91 6.54
C LYS A 31 -2.44 -5.26 5.16
N LEU A 32 -2.77 -6.01 4.11
CA LEU A 32 -2.79 -5.53 2.74
C LEU A 32 -4.22 -5.54 2.21
N PHE A 33 -4.59 -4.46 1.52
CA PHE A 33 -5.93 -4.33 0.95
C PHE A 33 -5.82 -3.84 -0.48
N LEU A 34 -6.56 -4.49 -1.38
CA LEU A 34 -6.62 -4.10 -2.79
C LEU A 34 -8.06 -3.74 -3.11
N ASP A 35 -8.29 -2.49 -3.49
CA ASP A 35 -9.61 -2.04 -3.94
C ASP A 35 -9.63 -2.04 -5.46
N ARG A 36 -10.36 -2.98 -6.05
CA ARG A 36 -10.41 -3.15 -7.49
C ARG A 36 -11.25 -2.09 -8.18
N GLN A 37 -12.16 -1.45 -7.45
CA GLN A 37 -13.00 -0.41 -8.04
C GLN A 37 -12.26 0.90 -8.21
N THR A 38 -11.37 1.21 -7.26
CA THR A 38 -10.63 2.47 -7.27
C THR A 38 -9.18 2.29 -7.70
N SER A 39 -8.73 1.06 -7.89
CA SER A 39 -7.33 0.72 -8.18
C SER A 39 -6.39 1.22 -7.09
N GLU A 40 -6.81 1.10 -5.84
CA GLU A 40 -6.02 1.51 -4.69
C GLU A 40 -5.43 0.33 -3.97
N VAL A 41 -4.21 0.52 -3.44
CA VAL A 41 -3.56 -0.44 -2.56
C VAL A 41 -3.34 0.23 -1.21
N LYS A 42 -3.74 -0.46 -0.14
CA LYS A 42 -3.51 0.03 1.22
C LYS A 42 -2.68 -0.98 1.98
N VAL A 43 -1.74 -0.49 2.75
CA VAL A 43 -0.93 -1.34 3.61
C VAL A 43 -0.84 -0.71 4.99
N ILE A 44 -1.02 -1.53 6.02
CA ILE A 44 -0.92 -1.11 7.41
C ILE A 44 0.45 -1.53 7.91
N VAL A 45 1.27 -0.56 8.31
CA VAL A 45 2.66 -0.81 8.72
C VAL A 45 3.01 -0.02 9.96
N PRO A 46 3.98 -0.50 10.76
CA PRO A 46 4.58 0.34 11.80
C PRO A 46 5.21 1.57 11.17
N GLU A 47 5.23 2.66 11.89
CA GLU A 47 5.81 3.91 11.40
C GLU A 47 7.23 3.72 10.87
N ALA A 48 8.02 2.90 11.54
CA ALA A 48 9.40 2.65 11.14
C ALA A 48 9.51 1.98 9.76
N SER A 49 8.47 1.26 9.34
CA SER A 49 8.46 0.58 8.04
C SER A 49 7.78 1.41 6.93
N GLN A 50 7.24 2.57 7.28
CA GLN A 50 6.54 3.41 6.31
C GLN A 50 7.40 3.80 5.12
N PRO A 51 8.66 4.24 5.29
CA PRO A 51 9.48 4.61 4.13
C PRO A 51 9.70 3.45 3.17
N GLU A 52 9.89 2.23 3.70
CA GLU A 52 10.06 1.05 2.85
C GLU A 52 8.80 0.74 2.07
N ALA A 53 7.64 0.76 2.74
CA ALA A 53 6.37 0.51 2.07
C ALA A 53 6.11 1.55 0.98
N GLU A 54 6.37 2.82 1.27
CA GLU A 54 6.19 3.88 0.28
C GLU A 54 7.13 3.71 -0.91
N ALA A 55 8.38 3.28 -0.67
CA ALA A 55 9.33 3.05 -1.74
C ALA A 55 8.84 1.93 -2.67
N ILE A 56 8.31 0.85 -2.12
CA ILE A 56 7.77 -0.24 -2.91
C ILE A 56 6.58 0.23 -3.75
N LEU A 57 5.64 0.94 -3.12
CA LEU A 57 4.46 1.44 -3.82
C LEU A 57 4.85 2.42 -4.93
N ASN A 58 5.84 3.27 -4.69
CA ASN A 58 6.28 4.25 -5.69
C ASN A 58 6.93 3.62 -6.92
N ARG A 59 7.47 2.41 -6.80
CA ARG A 59 8.07 1.73 -7.96
C ARG A 59 7.05 1.44 -9.06
N HIS A 60 5.77 1.39 -8.71
CA HIS A 60 4.71 1.04 -9.64
C HIS A 60 3.97 2.26 -10.20
N GLY A 61 4.48 3.46 -9.92
CA GLY A 61 3.97 4.70 -10.52
C GLY A 61 2.57 5.09 -10.09
N PRO A 62 2.33 5.28 -8.77
CA PRO A 62 1.00 5.69 -8.34
C PRO A 62 0.70 7.13 -8.76
N ASP A 63 -0.58 7.41 -9.00
CA ASP A 63 -1.04 8.77 -9.25
C ASP A 63 -1.09 9.58 -7.96
N ASP A 64 -1.31 8.90 -6.83
CA ASP A 64 -1.37 9.54 -5.54
C ASP A 64 -0.86 8.57 -4.48
N LEU A 65 -0.18 9.10 -3.47
CA LEU A 65 0.33 8.32 -2.36
C LEU A 65 0.15 9.12 -1.09
N SER A 66 -0.50 8.52 -0.10
CA SER A 66 -0.74 9.19 1.17
C SER A 66 -0.55 8.23 2.33
N ALA A 67 -0.26 8.78 3.50
CA ALA A 67 -0.12 8.00 4.72
C ALA A 67 -0.89 8.68 5.82
N ARG A 68 -1.60 7.88 6.62
CA ARG A 68 -2.38 8.38 7.76
C ARG A 68 -2.19 7.46 8.94
N PRO A 69 -2.28 7.98 10.17
CA PRO A 69 -2.24 7.12 11.33
C PRO A 69 -3.37 6.08 11.25
N TYR A 70 -3.04 4.84 11.59
CA TYR A 70 -4.04 3.78 11.64
C TYR A 70 -4.86 3.95 12.93
N GLU A 71 -6.16 4.09 12.78
CA GLU A 71 -7.05 4.21 13.93
C GLU A 71 -7.79 2.90 14.13
N THR A 72 -7.67 2.37 15.33
CA THR A 72 -8.45 1.18 15.72
C THR A 72 -9.83 1.63 16.14
N PRO A 73 -10.90 1.03 15.58
CA PRO A 73 -12.25 1.39 15.99
C PRO A 73 -12.51 1.06 17.44
#